data_bbe7e6c30b77c73dd0a5960ea51db4d7
#
_entry.id   bbe7e6c30b77c73dd0a5960ea51db4d7
#
_cell.length_a   1.000
_cell.length_b   1.000
_cell.length_c   1.000
_cell.angle_alpha   90.00
_cell.angle_beta   90.00
_cell.angle_gamma   90.00
#
_symmetry.space_group_name_H-M   'P 1'
#
loop_
_entity.id
_entity.type
_entity.pdbx_description
1 polymer ?
#
loop_
_entity_poly.entity_id
_entity_poly.type
_entity_poly.pdbx_seq_one_letter_code
_entity_poly.pdbx_strand_id
1 'polypeptide(L)'
;MWFHFIWTQSIVTNMKRSAQDHDPPAGPGSGAAGSGDSIERVIEGWHASRPDLDVAPIAVIARVFRLTGQLQPRLDLVLRRHGVRTADFAVLATLVRLGNARISQARIGRELGLSAGTISCRIDRLERVGLVAREPDPEDGRGTLVAISARGRQVFEACAADHLANSQDLLAGLDESEQDQLGRLLGKLLGSLEDPAPDVRPTAGRPASVHHYCEGAATA
;
A
#
# COMPACT_ATOMS: atom_id res chain seq x y z
N MET A 1 -11.03 -17.48 16.16
CA MET A 1 -11.53 -17.16 14.80
C MET A 1 -12.68 -16.14 14.79
N TRP A 2 -13.61 -16.15 15.74
CA TRP A 2 -14.71 -15.17 15.88
C TRP A 2 -14.24 -13.78 16.36
N PHE A 3 -13.21 -13.69 17.18
CA PHE A 3 -12.68 -12.44 17.73
C PHE A 3 -12.05 -11.52 16.66
N HIS A 4 -11.42 -12.09 15.64
CA HIS A 4 -10.80 -11.33 14.54
C HIS A 4 -11.84 -10.69 13.62
N PHE A 5 -12.98 -11.38 13.40
CA PHE A 5 -14.06 -10.90 12.52
C PHE A 5 -14.84 -9.72 13.11
N ILE A 6 -15.18 -9.78 14.40
CA ILE A 6 -15.93 -8.70 15.08
C ILE A 6 -15.06 -7.44 15.22
N TRP A 7 -13.74 -7.62 15.41
CA TRP A 7 -12.82 -6.53 15.61
C TRP A 7 -12.56 -5.74 14.32
N THR A 8 -12.37 -6.42 13.19
CA THR A 8 -12.23 -5.80 11.86
C THR A 8 -13.52 -5.10 11.40
N GLN A 9 -14.69 -5.68 11.66
CA GLN A 9 -15.97 -5.07 11.30
C GLN A 9 -16.27 -3.80 12.12
N SER A 10 -15.99 -3.80 13.43
CA SER A 10 -16.19 -2.60 14.28
C SER A 10 -15.29 -1.43 13.87
N ILE A 11 -14.02 -1.69 13.54
CA ILE A 11 -13.10 -0.66 13.04
C ILE A 11 -13.53 -0.16 11.66
N VAL A 12 -13.87 -1.06 10.73
CA VAL A 12 -14.29 -0.70 9.36
C VAL A 12 -15.65 0.02 9.36
N THR A 13 -16.60 -0.37 10.22
CA THR A 13 -17.91 0.28 10.31
C THR A 13 -17.81 1.67 10.92
N ASN A 14 -16.95 1.85 11.93
CA ASN A 14 -16.69 3.17 12.51
C ASN A 14 -15.88 4.08 11.55
N MET A 15 -15.02 3.50 10.70
CA MET A 15 -14.33 4.22 9.61
C MET A 15 -15.32 4.75 8.55
N LYS A 16 -16.39 3.99 8.21
CA LYS A 16 -17.42 4.42 7.26
C LYS A 16 -18.36 5.49 7.84
N ARG A 17 -18.67 5.43 9.13
CA ARG A 17 -19.50 6.46 9.80
C ARG A 17 -18.80 7.81 9.90
N SER A 18 -17.51 7.85 10.24
CA SER A 18 -16.72 9.11 10.29
C SER A 18 -16.56 9.79 8.93
N ALA A 19 -16.78 9.08 7.82
CA ALA A 19 -16.69 9.64 6.47
C ALA A 19 -18.03 10.21 5.96
N GLN A 20 -19.16 9.88 6.61
CA GLN A 20 -20.50 10.32 6.20
C GLN A 20 -21.06 11.46 7.04
N ASP A 21 -20.53 11.70 8.27
CA ASP A 21 -20.97 12.78 9.16
C ASP A 21 -20.08 14.03 9.06
N HIS A 22 -19.75 14.48 7.85
CA HIS A 22 -19.09 15.76 7.65
C HIS A 22 -20.13 16.82 7.31
N ASP A 23 -20.83 17.30 8.33
CA ASP A 23 -21.54 18.58 8.32
C ASP A 23 -20.50 19.70 8.53
N PRO A 24 -20.60 20.85 7.82
CA PRO A 24 -19.60 21.91 7.91
C PRO A 24 -19.63 22.58 9.30
N PRO A 25 -18.49 23.04 9.84
CA PRO A 25 -18.41 23.51 11.22
C PRO A 25 -19.10 24.86 11.41
N ALA A 26 -20.05 24.91 12.34
CA ALA A 26 -20.43 26.12 13.05
C ALA A 26 -19.24 26.64 13.89
N GLY A 27 -19.04 27.94 13.92
CA GLY A 27 -17.94 28.76 14.38
C GLY A 27 -17.22 28.45 15.70
N PRO A 28 -16.26 29.32 16.11
CA PRO A 28 -15.17 28.97 17.02
C PRO A 28 -15.62 28.87 18.47
N GLY A 29 -15.73 27.63 18.96
CA GLY A 29 -15.85 27.29 20.37
C GLY A 29 -14.54 26.73 20.90
N SER A 30 -13.85 27.51 21.72
CA SER A 30 -12.69 27.16 22.53
C SER A 30 -12.96 25.89 23.35
N GLY A 31 -12.32 24.78 23.00
CA GLY A 31 -12.27 23.54 23.78
C GLY A 31 -10.94 22.88 23.56
N ALA A 32 -10.16 22.66 24.62
CA ALA A 32 -8.83 22.04 24.60
C ALA A 32 -8.84 20.77 23.74
N ALA A 33 -8.21 20.84 22.56
CA ALA A 33 -8.00 19.70 21.68
C ALA A 33 -7.04 18.73 22.39
N GLY A 34 -7.52 17.56 22.77
CA GLY A 34 -6.68 16.45 23.19
C GLY A 34 -5.66 16.17 22.08
N SER A 35 -4.37 16.18 22.42
CA SER A 35 -3.23 16.07 21.50
C SER A 35 -3.07 14.70 20.86
N GLY A 36 -4.03 13.80 21.00
CA GLY A 36 -4.00 12.42 20.51
C GLY A 36 -4.59 12.25 19.12
N ASP A 37 -4.11 11.25 18.39
CA ASP A 37 -4.65 10.86 17.11
C ASP A 37 -6.00 10.12 17.25
N SER A 38 -6.63 9.78 16.09
CA SER A 38 -7.92 9.07 16.09
C SER A 38 -7.89 7.68 16.73
N ILE A 39 -6.70 7.04 16.78
CA ILE A 39 -6.52 5.72 17.40
C ILE A 39 -6.42 5.86 18.92
N GLU A 40 -5.84 6.95 19.42
CA GLU A 40 -5.78 7.22 20.87
C GLU A 40 -7.16 7.15 21.51
N ARG A 41 -8.15 7.81 20.95
CA ARG A 41 -9.55 7.74 21.44
C ARG A 41 -10.14 6.32 21.43
N VAL A 42 -9.73 5.49 20.45
CA VAL A 42 -10.16 4.08 20.41
C VAL A 42 -9.52 3.29 21.56
N ILE A 43 -8.24 3.54 21.84
CA ILE A 43 -7.50 2.88 22.92
C ILE A 43 -8.05 3.32 24.30
N GLU A 44 -8.31 4.62 24.49
CA GLU A 44 -8.96 5.13 25.71
C GLU A 44 -10.32 4.46 25.95
N GLY A 45 -11.14 4.29 24.90
CA GLY A 45 -12.40 3.57 25.00
C GLY A 45 -12.25 2.10 25.41
N TRP A 46 -11.19 1.44 24.93
CA TRP A 46 -10.87 0.08 25.34
C TRP A 46 -10.42 0.01 26.80
N HIS A 47 -9.52 0.89 27.25
CA HIS A 47 -9.09 0.96 28.64
C HIS A 47 -10.26 1.23 29.60
N ALA A 48 -11.22 2.06 29.19
CA ALA A 48 -12.41 2.33 29.99
C ALA A 48 -13.35 1.12 30.11
N SER A 49 -13.55 0.34 29.02
CA SER A 49 -14.50 -0.76 28.98
C SER A 49 -13.89 -2.11 29.37
N ARG A 50 -12.60 -2.30 29.12
CA ARG A 50 -11.85 -3.55 29.37
C ARG A 50 -10.42 -3.25 29.85
N PRO A 51 -10.28 -2.76 31.11
CA PRO A 51 -8.97 -2.41 31.69
C PRO A 51 -8.09 -3.65 31.90
N ASP A 52 -8.64 -4.85 31.83
CA ASP A 52 -7.96 -6.13 31.94
C ASP A 52 -7.17 -6.52 30.67
N LEU A 53 -7.40 -5.82 29.53
CA LEU A 53 -6.74 -6.14 28.26
C LEU A 53 -5.54 -5.22 28.00
N ASP A 54 -4.39 -5.82 27.67
CA ASP A 54 -3.27 -5.07 27.10
C ASP A 54 -3.54 -4.80 25.61
N VAL A 55 -3.95 -3.58 25.30
CA VAL A 55 -4.26 -3.13 23.94
C VAL A 55 -3.10 -2.41 23.24
N ALA A 56 -1.94 -2.28 23.89
CA ALA A 56 -0.79 -1.57 23.31
C ALA A 56 -0.31 -2.15 21.96
N PRO A 57 -0.22 -3.47 21.74
CA PRO A 57 0.14 -4.01 20.42
C PRO A 57 -0.89 -3.65 19.34
N ILE A 58 -2.17 -3.60 19.72
CA ILE A 58 -3.27 -3.27 18.82
C ILE A 58 -3.16 -1.81 18.37
N ALA A 59 -2.76 -0.91 19.26
CA ALA A 59 -2.58 0.50 18.96
C ALA A 59 -1.56 0.73 17.82
N VAL A 60 -0.47 -0.04 17.80
CA VAL A 60 0.55 0.02 16.74
C VAL A 60 -0.04 -0.44 15.41
N ILE A 61 -0.66 -1.63 15.38
CA ILE A 61 -1.24 -2.20 14.15
C ILE A 61 -2.36 -1.32 13.60
N ALA A 62 -3.22 -0.77 14.46
CA ALA A 62 -4.30 0.14 14.07
C ALA A 62 -3.77 1.43 13.41
N ARG A 63 -2.66 2.00 13.92
CA ARG A 63 -1.99 3.17 13.31
C ARG A 63 -1.43 2.83 11.92
N VAL A 64 -0.80 1.66 11.75
CA VAL A 64 -0.31 1.21 10.43
C VAL A 64 -1.46 1.10 9.43
N PHE A 65 -2.58 0.47 9.79
CA PHE A 65 -3.75 0.39 8.91
C PHE A 65 -4.36 1.76 8.60
N ARG A 66 -4.48 2.63 9.61
CA ARG A 66 -5.01 3.99 9.42
C ARG A 66 -4.12 4.80 8.49
N LEU A 67 -2.80 4.76 8.70
CA LEU A 67 -1.82 5.43 7.84
C LEU A 67 -1.91 4.93 6.41
N THR A 68 -1.95 3.62 6.17
CA THR A 68 -2.11 3.05 4.83
C THR A 68 -3.35 3.60 4.14
N GLY A 69 -4.50 3.64 4.84
CA GLY A 69 -5.74 4.21 4.31
C GLY A 69 -5.69 5.70 4.00
N GLN A 70 -4.84 6.46 4.70
CA GLN A 70 -4.65 7.90 4.45
C GLN A 70 -3.60 8.19 3.38
N LEU A 71 -2.54 7.40 3.30
CA LEU A 71 -1.44 7.61 2.37
C LEU A 71 -1.82 7.21 0.94
N GLN A 72 -2.47 6.04 0.77
CA GLN A 72 -2.78 5.49 -0.54
C GLN A 72 -3.54 6.46 -1.46
N PRO A 73 -4.65 7.12 -1.04
CA PRO A 73 -5.35 8.06 -1.90
C PRO A 73 -4.51 9.28 -2.29
N ARG A 74 -3.63 9.75 -1.39
CA ARG A 74 -2.76 10.90 -1.63
C ARG A 74 -1.66 10.60 -2.64
N LEU A 75 -1.05 9.41 -2.54
CA LEU A 75 -0.09 8.91 -3.52
C LEU A 75 -0.76 8.69 -4.90
N ASP A 76 -1.94 8.08 -4.90
CA ASP A 76 -2.72 7.86 -6.12
C ASP A 76 -3.09 9.16 -6.84
N LEU A 77 -3.42 10.21 -6.08
CA LEU A 77 -3.82 11.49 -6.67
C LEU A 77 -2.70 12.11 -7.51
N VAL A 78 -1.47 12.11 -7.01
CA VAL A 78 -0.30 12.65 -7.73
C VAL A 78 -0.04 11.87 -9.00
N LEU A 79 0.03 10.55 -8.92
CA LEU A 79 0.33 9.71 -10.07
C LEU A 79 -0.78 9.74 -11.13
N ARG A 80 -2.04 9.87 -10.72
CA ARG A 80 -3.17 10.04 -11.66
C ARG A 80 -3.10 11.31 -12.49
N ARG A 81 -2.50 12.40 -11.99
CA ARG A 81 -2.27 13.63 -12.79
C ARG A 81 -1.39 13.35 -14.01
N HIS A 82 -0.51 12.37 -13.92
CA HIS A 82 0.34 11.89 -15.01
C HIS A 82 -0.26 10.70 -15.77
N GLY A 83 -1.52 10.35 -15.54
CA GLY A 83 -2.18 9.21 -16.19
C GLY A 83 -1.68 7.84 -15.75
N VAL A 84 -0.98 7.74 -14.62
CA VAL A 84 -0.38 6.50 -14.11
C VAL A 84 -1.07 6.06 -12.82
N ARG A 85 -1.29 4.77 -12.66
CA ARG A 85 -1.75 4.18 -11.39
C ARG A 85 -0.55 3.88 -10.51
N THR A 86 -0.68 4.01 -9.19
CA THR A 86 0.39 3.68 -8.23
C THR A 86 0.97 2.28 -8.46
N ALA A 87 0.10 1.30 -8.73
CA ALA A 87 0.53 -0.06 -9.02
C ALA A 87 1.37 -0.20 -10.30
N ASP A 88 1.15 0.64 -11.31
CA ASP A 88 1.88 0.67 -12.58
C ASP A 88 3.19 1.44 -12.43
N PHE A 89 3.14 2.56 -11.70
CA PHE A 89 4.34 3.31 -11.34
C PHE A 89 5.36 2.46 -10.59
N ALA A 90 4.91 1.61 -9.66
CA ALA A 90 5.79 0.69 -8.94
C ALA A 90 6.54 -0.27 -9.89
N VAL A 91 5.90 -0.76 -10.96
CA VAL A 91 6.57 -1.59 -11.97
C VAL A 91 7.61 -0.77 -12.76
N LEU A 92 7.26 0.43 -13.22
CA LEU A 92 8.18 1.31 -13.93
C LEU A 92 9.40 1.69 -13.05
N ALA A 93 9.16 2.06 -11.80
CA ALA A 93 10.19 2.37 -10.81
C ALA A 93 11.13 1.18 -10.58
N THR A 94 10.58 -0.04 -10.50
CA THR A 94 11.38 -1.26 -10.34
C THR A 94 12.27 -1.51 -11.56
N LEU A 95 11.75 -1.35 -12.78
CA LEU A 95 12.53 -1.48 -14.01
C LEU A 95 13.65 -0.44 -14.09
N VAL A 96 13.39 0.81 -13.72
CA VAL A 96 14.41 1.87 -13.67
C VAL A 96 15.48 1.58 -12.62
N ARG A 97 15.08 1.21 -11.40
CA ARG A 97 15.97 0.88 -10.28
C ARG A 97 16.90 -0.30 -10.61
N LEU A 98 16.40 -1.28 -11.35
CA LEU A 98 17.19 -2.44 -11.78
C LEU A 98 18.07 -2.17 -13.02
N GLY A 99 18.29 -0.92 -13.37
CA GLY A 99 19.26 -0.50 -14.38
C GLY A 99 18.72 -0.55 -15.81
N ASN A 100 17.41 -0.53 -16.01
CA ASN A 100 16.76 -0.55 -17.34
C ASN A 100 17.10 -1.80 -18.20
N ALA A 101 17.58 -2.84 -17.57
CA ALA A 101 17.85 -4.11 -18.21
C ALA A 101 16.53 -4.83 -18.56
N ARG A 102 16.64 -5.85 -19.39
CA ARG A 102 15.56 -6.80 -19.61
C ARG A 102 15.43 -7.68 -18.37
N ILE A 103 14.31 -7.56 -17.65
CA ILE A 103 14.10 -8.22 -16.36
C ILE A 103 13.00 -9.25 -16.52
N SER A 104 13.22 -10.46 -16.00
CA SER A 104 12.16 -11.48 -16.04
C SER A 104 10.95 -11.04 -15.22
N GLN A 105 9.75 -11.32 -15.74
CA GLN A 105 8.49 -11.01 -15.07
C GLN A 105 8.45 -11.57 -13.64
N ALA A 106 8.99 -12.78 -13.44
CA ALA A 106 9.07 -13.42 -12.13
C ALA A 106 9.95 -12.61 -11.15
N ARG A 107 11.07 -12.03 -11.60
CA ARG A 107 11.92 -11.17 -10.77
C ARG A 107 11.20 -9.90 -10.37
N ILE A 108 10.51 -9.22 -11.31
CA ILE A 108 9.73 -8.02 -10.99
C ILE A 108 8.65 -8.35 -9.94
N GLY A 109 7.98 -9.50 -10.07
CA GLY A 109 6.99 -9.97 -9.10
C GLY A 109 7.58 -10.15 -7.70
N ARG A 110 8.75 -10.78 -7.59
CA ARG A 110 9.45 -10.94 -6.29
C ARG A 110 9.85 -9.60 -5.68
N GLU A 111 10.42 -8.70 -6.47
CA GLU A 111 10.83 -7.36 -6.01
C GLU A 111 9.64 -6.52 -5.46
N LEU A 112 8.43 -6.77 -5.97
CA LEU A 112 7.22 -6.07 -5.55
C LEU A 112 6.36 -6.85 -4.55
N GLY A 113 6.78 -8.06 -4.15
CA GLY A 113 5.98 -8.93 -3.27
C GLY A 113 4.64 -9.36 -3.90
N LEU A 114 4.60 -9.56 -5.23
CA LEU A 114 3.37 -9.82 -5.97
C LEU A 114 3.32 -11.25 -6.52
N SER A 115 2.10 -11.82 -6.56
CA SER A 115 1.86 -13.10 -7.23
C SER A 115 2.08 -13.01 -8.75
N ALA A 116 2.39 -14.15 -9.38
CA ALA A 116 2.60 -14.24 -10.82
C ALA A 116 1.40 -13.72 -11.64
N GLY A 117 0.17 -14.02 -11.20
CA GLY A 117 -1.04 -13.52 -11.88
C GLY A 117 -1.18 -12.00 -11.76
N THR A 118 -0.92 -11.44 -10.58
CA THR A 118 -1.01 -9.99 -10.36
C THR A 118 0.01 -9.23 -11.20
N ILE A 119 1.27 -9.68 -11.23
CA ILE A 119 2.30 -9.00 -12.03
C ILE A 119 2.02 -9.13 -13.53
N SER A 120 1.51 -10.31 -14.01
CA SER A 120 1.13 -10.47 -15.40
C SER A 120 0.08 -9.45 -15.83
N CYS A 121 -1.01 -9.30 -15.07
CA CYS A 121 -2.06 -8.32 -15.36
C CYS A 121 -1.53 -6.87 -15.42
N ARG A 122 -0.59 -6.51 -14.53
CA ARG A 122 0.01 -5.17 -14.54
C ARG A 122 0.86 -4.94 -15.77
N ILE A 123 1.69 -5.92 -16.14
CA ILE A 123 2.55 -5.83 -17.32
C ILE A 123 1.70 -5.82 -18.60
N ASP A 124 0.63 -6.63 -18.72
CA ASP A 124 -0.31 -6.61 -19.84
C ASP A 124 -0.89 -5.22 -20.08
N ARG A 125 -1.28 -4.54 -18.99
CA ARG A 125 -1.82 -3.18 -19.07
C ARG A 125 -0.75 -2.19 -19.51
N LEU A 126 0.45 -2.23 -18.94
CA LEU A 126 1.56 -1.34 -19.28
C LEU A 126 2.01 -1.53 -20.72
N GLU A 127 2.05 -2.74 -21.22
CA GLU A 127 2.36 -3.06 -22.61
C GLU A 127 1.29 -2.54 -23.57
N ARG A 128 0.01 -2.73 -23.24
CA ARG A 128 -1.11 -2.21 -24.05
C ARG A 128 -1.06 -0.70 -24.23
N VAL A 129 -0.58 0.06 -23.24
CA VAL A 129 -0.41 1.51 -23.33
C VAL A 129 0.99 1.93 -23.76
N GLY A 130 1.86 0.96 -24.12
CA GLY A 130 3.18 1.19 -24.70
C GLY A 130 4.23 1.70 -23.71
N LEU A 131 4.08 1.45 -22.41
CA LEU A 131 5.04 1.89 -21.38
C LEU A 131 6.12 0.84 -21.11
N VAL A 132 5.86 -0.42 -21.42
CA VAL A 132 6.84 -1.51 -21.39
C VAL A 132 6.75 -2.32 -22.68
N ALA A 133 7.79 -3.10 -22.97
CA ALA A 133 7.83 -4.10 -24.03
C ALA A 133 8.15 -5.46 -23.41
N ARG A 134 7.57 -6.52 -23.98
CA ARG A 134 7.88 -7.92 -23.67
C ARG A 134 8.70 -8.54 -24.77
N GLU A 135 9.64 -9.38 -24.38
CA GLU A 135 10.43 -10.20 -25.28
C GLU A 135 10.54 -11.62 -24.71
N PRO A 136 10.60 -12.66 -25.56
CA PRO A 136 10.93 -14.00 -25.09
C PRO A 136 12.29 -14.01 -24.39
N ASP A 137 12.42 -14.78 -23.31
CA ASP A 137 13.71 -15.01 -22.69
C ASP A 137 14.54 -15.96 -23.56
N PRO A 138 15.71 -15.55 -24.08
CA PRO A 138 16.53 -16.40 -24.92
C PRO A 138 17.16 -17.59 -24.18
N GLU A 139 17.28 -17.50 -22.85
CA GLU A 139 17.86 -18.55 -22.01
C GLU A 139 16.79 -19.52 -21.45
N ASP A 140 15.56 -19.02 -21.28
CA ASP A 140 14.40 -19.81 -20.85
C ASP A 140 13.24 -19.60 -21.83
N GLY A 141 13.05 -20.53 -22.75
CA GLY A 141 11.99 -20.46 -23.77
C GLY A 141 10.56 -20.37 -23.23
N ARG A 142 10.36 -20.48 -21.92
CA ARG A 142 9.07 -20.25 -21.22
C ARG A 142 9.05 -18.92 -20.49
N GLY A 143 10.20 -18.26 -20.36
CA GLY A 143 10.36 -16.99 -19.67
C GLY A 143 9.95 -15.81 -20.55
N THR A 144 9.55 -14.73 -19.89
CA THR A 144 9.27 -13.44 -20.54
C THR A 144 10.12 -12.38 -19.86
N LEU A 145 10.90 -11.66 -20.65
CA LEU A 145 11.65 -10.48 -20.24
C LEU A 145 10.82 -9.23 -20.49
N VAL A 146 10.90 -8.29 -19.57
CA VAL A 146 10.19 -7.01 -19.63
C VAL A 146 11.22 -5.89 -19.59
N ALA A 147 11.07 -4.94 -20.50
CA ALA A 147 11.89 -3.73 -20.55
C ALA A 147 10.99 -2.48 -20.52
N ILE A 148 11.45 -1.41 -19.88
CA ILE A 148 10.79 -0.12 -19.97
C ILE A 148 10.98 0.47 -21.37
N SER A 149 9.91 0.94 -21.98
CA SER A 149 9.98 1.62 -23.28
C SER A 149 10.53 3.05 -23.14
N ALA A 150 10.89 3.68 -24.26
CA ALA A 150 11.25 5.11 -24.26
C ALA A 150 10.11 5.98 -23.69
N ARG A 151 8.86 5.69 -24.10
CA ARG A 151 7.66 6.35 -23.56
C ARG A 151 7.48 6.08 -22.07
N GLY A 152 7.68 4.82 -21.61
CA GLY A 152 7.59 4.47 -20.20
C GLY A 152 8.58 5.23 -19.35
N ARG A 153 9.81 5.43 -19.84
CA ARG A 153 10.84 6.22 -19.18
C ARG A 153 10.44 7.71 -19.08
N GLN A 154 9.95 8.31 -20.16
CA GLN A 154 9.46 9.68 -20.12
C GLN A 154 8.34 9.88 -19.10
N VAL A 155 7.39 8.96 -19.06
CA VAL A 155 6.30 8.97 -18.08
C VAL A 155 6.83 8.80 -16.65
N PHE A 156 7.80 7.89 -16.44
CA PHE A 156 8.42 7.71 -15.13
C PHE A 156 9.09 9.00 -14.64
N GLU A 157 9.93 9.63 -15.46
CA GLU A 157 10.64 10.86 -15.12
C GLU A 157 9.66 12.02 -14.81
N ALA A 158 8.60 12.15 -15.59
CA ALA A 158 7.58 13.18 -15.37
C ALA A 158 6.85 13.00 -14.02
N CYS A 159 6.65 11.75 -13.58
CA CYS A 159 5.98 11.46 -12.30
C CYS A 159 6.93 11.52 -11.09
N ALA A 160 8.20 11.17 -11.28
CA ALA A 160 9.11 10.89 -10.17
C ALA A 160 9.32 12.11 -9.26
N ALA A 161 9.53 13.29 -9.85
CA ALA A 161 9.73 14.53 -9.10
C ALA A 161 8.52 14.86 -8.21
N ASP A 162 7.32 14.86 -8.80
CA ASP A 162 6.07 15.16 -8.08
C ASP A 162 5.76 14.09 -7.01
N HIS A 163 6.06 12.83 -7.33
CA HIS A 163 5.87 11.73 -6.37
C HIS A 163 6.80 11.85 -5.16
N LEU A 164 8.07 12.22 -5.38
CA LEU A 164 9.03 12.43 -4.30
C LEU A 164 8.65 13.65 -3.45
N ALA A 165 8.31 14.77 -4.08
CA ALA A 165 7.85 15.97 -3.37
C ALA A 165 6.62 15.68 -2.51
N ASN A 166 5.61 15.02 -3.08
CA ASN A 166 4.43 14.61 -2.31
C ASN A 166 4.77 13.65 -1.15
N SER A 167 5.75 12.76 -1.33
CA SER A 167 6.19 11.87 -0.24
C SER A 167 6.85 12.63 0.89
N GLN A 168 7.63 13.67 0.59
CA GLN A 168 8.21 14.59 1.60
C GLN A 168 7.12 15.36 2.34
N ASP A 169 6.13 15.91 1.62
CA ASP A 169 5.00 16.62 2.21
C ASP A 169 4.18 15.73 3.16
N LEU A 170 4.00 14.45 2.81
CA LEU A 170 3.30 13.49 3.65
C LEU A 170 4.04 13.16 4.95
N LEU A 171 5.35 13.36 4.98
CA LEU A 171 6.21 13.16 6.15
C LEU A 171 6.56 14.46 6.88
N ALA A 172 6.07 15.62 6.43
CA ALA A 172 6.42 16.93 7.00
C ALA A 172 6.03 17.12 8.47
N GLY A 173 5.18 16.26 9.03
CA GLY A 173 4.87 16.21 10.46
C GLY A 173 5.96 15.59 11.35
N LEU A 174 7.03 15.04 10.74
CA LEU A 174 8.16 14.41 11.41
C LEU A 174 9.45 15.13 11.02
N ASP A 175 10.34 15.33 11.99
CA ASP A 175 11.70 15.79 11.68
C ASP A 175 12.56 14.66 11.05
N GLU A 176 13.76 14.98 10.57
CA GLU A 176 14.64 14.03 9.88
C GLU A 176 15.01 12.83 10.77
N SER A 177 15.29 13.06 12.04
CA SER A 177 15.62 12.01 13.02
C SER A 177 14.43 11.08 13.27
N GLU A 178 13.23 11.65 13.38
CA GLU A 178 11.98 10.91 13.55
C GLU A 178 11.64 10.07 12.32
N GLN A 179 11.85 10.63 11.11
CA GLN A 179 11.67 9.90 9.86
C GLN A 179 12.63 8.70 9.76
N ASP A 180 13.91 8.89 10.12
CA ASP A 180 14.91 7.84 10.17
C ASP A 180 14.55 6.77 11.20
N GLN A 181 14.10 7.16 12.39
CA GLN A 181 13.68 6.23 13.42
C GLN A 181 12.47 5.41 12.98
N LEU A 182 11.45 6.07 12.43
CA LEU A 182 10.26 5.40 11.89
C LEU A 182 10.64 4.40 10.80
N GLY A 183 11.51 4.82 9.86
CA GLY A 183 12.01 3.95 8.79
C GLY A 183 12.70 2.69 9.33
N ARG A 184 13.58 2.84 10.32
CA ARG A 184 14.25 1.69 10.97
C ARG A 184 13.26 0.74 11.67
N LEU A 185 12.27 1.28 12.40
CA LEU A 185 11.27 0.47 13.10
C LEU A 185 10.37 -0.28 12.14
N LEU A 186 9.87 0.38 11.10
CA LEU A 186 9.06 -0.26 10.06
C LEU A 186 9.86 -1.31 9.29
N GLY A 187 11.13 -1.03 8.94
CA GLY A 187 12.00 -1.99 8.29
C GLY A 187 12.26 -3.24 9.14
N LYS A 188 12.47 -3.08 10.45
CA LYS A 188 12.61 -4.20 11.38
C LYS A 188 11.34 -5.05 11.46
N LEU A 189 10.18 -4.40 11.54
CA LEU A 189 8.89 -5.10 11.56
C LEU A 189 8.64 -5.84 10.25
N LEU A 190 8.86 -5.18 9.12
CA LEU A 190 8.67 -5.78 7.80
C LEU A 190 9.58 -7.00 7.61
N GLY A 191 10.88 -6.89 7.92
CA GLY A 191 11.82 -8.01 7.82
C GLY A 191 11.41 -9.22 8.65
N SER A 192 10.84 -9.00 9.86
CA SER A 192 10.36 -10.10 10.69
C SER A 192 9.11 -10.82 10.13
N LEU A 193 8.40 -10.18 9.21
CA LEU A 193 7.21 -10.75 8.55
C LEU A 193 7.55 -11.39 7.20
N GLU A 194 8.58 -10.87 6.52
CA GLU A 194 9.04 -11.37 5.21
C GLU A 194 9.96 -12.59 5.34
N ASP A 195 10.64 -12.74 6.49
CA ASP A 195 11.46 -13.90 6.81
C ASP A 195 10.76 -14.74 7.89
N PRO A 196 9.71 -15.51 7.57
CA PRO A 196 8.98 -16.28 8.54
C PRO A 196 9.91 -17.36 9.11
N ALA A 197 10.08 -17.36 10.43
CA ALA A 197 10.71 -18.46 11.13
C ALA A 197 10.06 -19.79 10.69
N PRO A 198 10.83 -20.88 10.50
CA PRO A 198 10.38 -22.09 9.80
C PRO A 198 9.22 -22.88 10.45
N ASP A 199 8.52 -22.37 11.44
CA ASP A 199 7.56 -23.14 12.24
C ASP A 199 6.21 -22.46 12.55
N VAL A 200 5.73 -21.53 11.75
CA VAL A 200 4.32 -21.16 11.81
C VAL A 200 3.58 -21.83 10.65
N ARG A 201 3.26 -23.13 10.83
CA ARG A 201 2.27 -23.79 9.97
C ARG A 201 0.96 -23.02 10.06
N PRO A 202 0.43 -22.50 8.94
CA PRO A 202 -0.94 -22.01 8.93
C PRO A 202 -1.84 -23.22 9.26
N THR A 203 -2.58 -23.14 10.37
CA THR A 203 -3.64 -24.10 10.66
C THR A 203 -4.53 -24.16 9.41
N ALA A 204 -4.65 -25.35 8.83
CA ALA A 204 -5.40 -25.62 7.62
C ALA A 204 -6.86 -25.17 7.76
N GLY A 205 -7.12 -23.95 7.32
CA GLY A 205 -8.45 -23.39 7.11
C GLY A 205 -8.66 -23.24 5.60
N ARG A 206 -9.70 -23.86 5.09
CA ARG A 206 -10.16 -23.92 3.70
C ARG A 206 -9.86 -22.64 2.93
N PRO A 207 -9.40 -22.74 1.66
CA PRO A 207 -9.17 -21.53 0.85
C PRO A 207 -10.53 -20.84 0.60
N ALA A 208 -10.64 -19.61 1.09
CA ALA A 208 -11.69 -18.71 0.64
C ALA A 208 -11.38 -18.37 -0.82
N SER A 209 -12.35 -18.63 -1.69
CA SER A 209 -12.31 -18.30 -3.12
C SER A 209 -11.91 -16.85 -3.32
N VAL A 210 -10.75 -16.66 -3.91
CA VAL A 210 -10.27 -15.34 -4.35
C VAL A 210 -11.12 -14.95 -5.55
N HIS A 211 -12.07 -14.05 -5.35
CA HIS A 211 -12.79 -13.43 -6.46
C HIS A 211 -11.81 -12.60 -7.29
N HIS A 212 -11.72 -12.96 -8.56
CA HIS A 212 -10.98 -12.23 -9.58
C HIS A 212 -11.52 -10.80 -9.73
N TYR A 213 -10.75 -9.81 -9.26
CA TYR A 213 -10.97 -8.40 -9.61
C TYR A 213 -10.36 -8.11 -10.99
N CYS A 214 -11.00 -8.62 -12.03
CA CYS A 214 -10.75 -8.26 -13.43
C CYS A 214 -12.04 -8.00 -14.20
N GLU A 215 -13.15 -7.61 -13.54
CA GLU A 215 -14.38 -7.24 -14.24
C GLU A 215 -14.69 -5.75 -14.04
N GLY A 216 -14.83 -5.06 -15.17
CA GLY A 216 -15.43 -3.74 -15.21
C GLY A 216 -14.77 -2.75 -16.15
N ALA A 217 -14.79 -3.02 -17.45
CA ALA A 217 -14.82 -1.97 -18.48
C ALA A 217 -15.21 -2.56 -19.85
N ALA A 218 -16.49 -2.87 -20.02
CA ALA A 218 -17.11 -2.86 -21.34
C ALA A 218 -18.57 -2.46 -21.16
N THR A 219 -18.90 -1.42 -21.87
CA THR A 219 -20.21 -0.88 -22.30
C THR A 219 -20.56 0.50 -21.73
N ALA A 220 -20.54 1.40 -22.62
CA ALA A 220 -21.28 2.55 -23.09
C ALA A 220 -20.41 3.79 -23.19
#